data_e8d34c497f5a06d19de1b998309c217c
#
_entry.id   e8d34c497f5a06d19de1b998309c217c
#
_cell.length_a   1.000
_cell.length_b   1.000
_cell.length_c   1.000
_cell.angle_alpha   90.00
_cell.angle_beta   90.00
_cell.angle_gamma   90.00
#
_symmetry.space_group_name_H-M   'P 1'
#
loop_
_entity.id
_entity.type
_entity.pdbx_description
1 polymer ?
#
loop_
_entity_poly.entity_id
_entity_poly.type
_entity_poly.pdbx_seq_one_letter_code
_entity_poly.pdbx_strand_id
1 'polypeptide(L)'
;MPISRASELCDLLFAVCCDGSILEASEYAAGFNKLLLGINTGRLGFMASMETDELYNLSKLMSGNYTVENRMMLDCEFVQGDKSEHFTALNDIVISAQYARLSDFYVTANGAEVSSVRADGLIFSTPTGSTAYALSAGGPILEPDLECILMTPVCPHSLVSRPMLFSTGKKLEVTHKTRDSISLCLSVDGRMSGSLGRDDKIIVSKSDKLLRLIDITGNSFYNAVNRKLINPIKGM
;
A
#
# COMPACT_ATOMS: atom_id res chain seq x y z
N MET A 1 23.37 11.51 -8.74
CA MET A 1 22.46 11.18 -9.86
C MET A 1 21.09 10.97 -9.24
N PRO A 2 19.99 11.55 -9.78
CA PRO A 2 18.65 11.29 -9.27
C PRO A 2 18.29 9.80 -9.33
N ILE A 3 17.51 9.30 -8.36
CA ILE A 3 17.14 7.88 -8.29
C ILE A 3 16.37 7.42 -9.55
N SER A 4 15.52 8.28 -10.13
CA SER A 4 14.81 8.01 -11.37
C SER A 4 15.75 7.62 -12.53
N ARG A 5 16.84 8.40 -12.71
CA ARG A 5 17.84 8.11 -13.75
C ARG A 5 18.69 6.88 -13.44
N ALA A 6 18.97 6.64 -12.13
CA ALA A 6 19.66 5.42 -11.73
C ALA A 6 18.81 4.18 -12.03
N SER A 7 17.51 4.24 -11.72
CA SER A 7 16.57 3.15 -11.94
C SER A 7 16.36 2.82 -13.42
N GLU A 8 16.48 3.79 -14.32
CA GLU A 8 16.45 3.55 -15.76
C GLU A 8 17.65 2.73 -16.23
N LEU A 9 18.85 2.99 -15.67
CA LEU A 9 20.13 2.45 -16.13
C LEU A 9 20.56 1.15 -15.44
N CYS A 10 19.90 0.73 -14.36
CA CYS A 10 20.23 -0.48 -13.62
C CYS A 10 19.23 -1.61 -13.87
N ASP A 11 19.60 -2.84 -13.56
CA ASP A 11 18.75 -4.03 -13.63
C ASP A 11 18.11 -4.35 -12.27
N LEU A 12 18.75 -3.90 -11.19
CA LEU A 12 18.39 -4.19 -9.81
C LEU A 12 18.58 -2.96 -8.93
N LEU A 13 17.59 -2.69 -8.08
CA LEU A 13 17.64 -1.69 -7.03
C LEU A 13 17.84 -2.36 -5.66
N PHE A 14 18.65 -1.74 -4.82
CA PHE A 14 18.77 -2.10 -3.42
C PHE A 14 18.13 -1.03 -2.55
N ALA A 15 17.17 -1.42 -1.72
CA ALA A 15 16.63 -0.56 -0.67
C ALA A 15 17.19 -1.01 0.68
N VAL A 16 18.04 -0.16 1.27
CA VAL A 16 18.74 -0.48 2.52
C VAL A 16 18.22 0.46 3.61
N CYS A 17 17.49 -0.03 4.55
CA CYS A 17 17.07 0.59 5.81
C CYS A 17 15.85 -0.13 6.43
N CYS A 18 14.65 0.18 6.00
CA CYS A 18 13.38 -0.30 6.57
C CYS A 18 12.32 -0.38 5.46
N ASP A 19 11.12 -0.87 5.79
CA ASP A 19 10.01 -0.96 4.83
C ASP A 19 9.68 0.38 4.16
N GLY A 20 9.85 1.51 4.85
CA GLY A 20 9.66 2.83 4.26
C GLY A 20 10.61 3.13 3.08
N SER A 21 11.86 2.70 3.16
CA SER A 21 12.82 2.86 2.04
C SER A 21 12.50 1.93 0.88
N ILE A 22 11.99 0.72 1.17
CA ILE A 22 11.51 -0.21 0.15
C ILE A 22 10.30 0.40 -0.55
N LEU A 23 9.38 0.98 0.21
CA LEU A 23 8.19 1.66 -0.30
C LEU A 23 8.55 2.83 -1.23
N GLU A 24 9.55 3.64 -0.84
CA GLU A 24 10.04 4.72 -1.70
C GLU A 24 10.70 4.21 -2.99
N ALA A 25 11.51 3.16 -2.89
CA ALA A 25 12.18 2.57 -4.04
C ALA A 25 11.22 1.81 -4.97
N SER A 26 10.09 1.31 -4.44
CA SER A 26 9.10 0.53 -5.19
C SER A 26 8.47 1.30 -6.34
N GLU A 27 8.21 2.60 -6.17
CA GLU A 27 7.67 3.47 -7.20
C GLU A 27 8.57 3.49 -8.44
N TYR A 28 9.88 3.63 -8.22
CA TYR A 28 10.88 3.62 -9.30
C TYR A 28 11.08 2.21 -9.89
N ALA A 29 11.16 1.19 -9.02
CA ALA A 29 11.33 -0.18 -9.46
C ALA A 29 10.17 -0.64 -10.35
N ALA A 30 8.93 -0.39 -9.93
CA ALA A 30 7.75 -0.72 -10.71
C ALA A 30 7.63 0.15 -11.97
N GLY A 31 7.93 1.45 -11.88
CA GLY A 31 7.88 2.38 -13.02
C GLY A 31 8.82 1.99 -14.17
N PHE A 32 9.98 1.43 -13.87
CA PHE A 32 10.98 0.97 -14.85
C PHE A 32 11.04 -0.56 -15.00
N ASN A 33 10.09 -1.29 -14.40
CA ASN A 33 10.03 -2.77 -14.40
C ASN A 33 11.33 -3.42 -13.93
N LYS A 34 11.93 -2.90 -12.84
CA LYS A 34 13.19 -3.37 -12.28
C LYS A 34 12.95 -4.29 -11.09
N LEU A 35 13.93 -5.13 -10.80
CA LEU A 35 13.97 -5.93 -9.58
C LEU A 35 14.31 -5.02 -8.38
N LEU A 36 13.73 -5.31 -7.22
CA LEU A 36 14.05 -4.64 -5.97
C LEU A 36 14.44 -5.67 -4.91
N LEU A 37 15.57 -5.45 -4.24
CA LEU A 37 15.99 -6.21 -3.07
C LEU A 37 15.94 -5.30 -1.83
N GLY A 38 15.14 -5.67 -0.84
CA GLY A 38 15.08 -4.99 0.45
C GLY A 38 16.07 -5.59 1.45
N ILE A 39 16.88 -4.74 2.08
CA ILE A 39 17.78 -5.12 3.17
C ILE A 39 17.39 -4.32 4.40
N ASN A 40 16.94 -5.01 5.45
CA ASN A 40 16.54 -4.39 6.69
C ASN A 40 17.75 -4.12 7.60
N THR A 41 17.92 -2.88 8.04
CA THR A 41 18.98 -2.48 8.99
C THR A 41 18.43 -2.06 10.35
N GLY A 42 17.12 -2.15 10.53
CA GLY A 42 16.40 -1.72 11.73
C GLY A 42 15.47 -2.79 12.28
N ARG A 43 14.28 -2.37 12.68
CA ARG A 43 13.24 -3.31 13.14
C ARG A 43 12.74 -4.14 11.97
N LEU A 44 12.52 -5.42 12.21
CA LEU A 44 12.02 -6.38 11.21
C LEU A 44 10.84 -5.80 10.41
N GLY A 45 10.99 -5.75 9.07
CA GLY A 45 9.97 -5.35 8.11
C GLY A 45 9.07 -6.52 7.65
N PHE A 46 8.07 -6.23 6.84
CA PHE A 46 7.27 -7.24 6.13
C PHE A 46 7.70 -7.38 4.66
N MET A 47 8.53 -6.44 4.16
CA MET A 47 8.94 -6.38 2.76
C MET A 47 10.42 -6.67 2.54
N ALA A 48 11.26 -6.46 3.56
CA ALA A 48 12.67 -6.77 3.44
C ALA A 48 12.88 -8.30 3.43
N SER A 49 13.60 -8.79 2.42
CA SER A 49 13.89 -10.21 2.30
C SER A 49 15.13 -10.65 3.07
N MET A 50 15.90 -9.71 3.66
CA MET A 50 17.17 -9.99 4.30
C MET A 50 17.47 -8.99 5.43
N GLU A 51 18.12 -9.47 6.50
CA GLU A 51 18.66 -8.65 7.59
C GLU A 51 20.18 -8.46 7.43
N THR A 52 20.78 -7.56 8.22
CA THR A 52 22.21 -7.23 8.08
C THR A 52 23.17 -8.37 8.40
N ASP A 53 22.77 -9.29 9.25
CA ASP A 53 23.56 -10.49 9.59
C ASP A 53 23.46 -11.59 8.51
N GLU A 54 22.56 -11.42 7.55
CA GLU A 54 22.32 -12.35 6.43
C GLU A 54 22.99 -11.91 5.12
N LEU A 55 23.83 -10.85 5.13
CA LEU A 55 24.47 -10.30 3.91
C LEU A 55 25.31 -11.29 3.12
N TYR A 56 25.75 -12.39 3.73
CA TYR A 56 26.41 -13.49 3.03
C TYR A 56 25.55 -14.13 1.93
N ASN A 57 24.19 -14.01 2.05
CA ASN A 57 23.28 -14.48 1.03
C ASN A 57 23.35 -13.69 -0.28
N LEU A 58 23.95 -12.49 -0.30
CA LEU A 58 24.13 -11.70 -1.54
C LEU A 58 24.88 -12.48 -2.64
N SER A 59 25.71 -13.46 -2.25
CA SER A 59 26.36 -14.37 -3.21
C SER A 59 25.37 -15.15 -4.07
N LYS A 60 24.16 -15.37 -3.57
CA LYS A 60 23.09 -16.08 -4.30
C LYS A 60 22.57 -15.25 -5.49
N LEU A 61 22.65 -13.92 -5.46
CA LEU A 61 22.32 -13.08 -6.63
C LEU A 61 23.22 -13.40 -7.82
N MET A 62 24.51 -13.59 -7.57
CA MET A 62 25.48 -13.92 -8.63
C MET A 62 25.25 -15.30 -9.24
N SER A 63 24.75 -16.25 -8.46
CA SER A 63 24.42 -17.60 -8.91
C SER A 63 23.00 -17.76 -9.44
N GLY A 64 22.17 -16.70 -9.39
CA GLY A 64 20.75 -16.77 -9.79
C GLY A 64 19.88 -17.58 -8.85
N ASN A 65 20.35 -17.86 -7.62
CA ASN A 65 19.63 -18.68 -6.64
C ASN A 65 18.75 -17.78 -5.73
N TYR A 66 17.69 -17.24 -6.29
CA TYR A 66 16.68 -16.42 -5.61
C TYR A 66 15.32 -16.60 -6.30
N THR A 67 14.25 -16.20 -5.62
CA THR A 67 12.91 -16.13 -6.20
C THR A 67 12.50 -14.67 -6.39
N VAL A 68 11.50 -14.44 -7.22
CA VAL A 68 10.91 -13.11 -7.45
C VAL A 68 9.44 -13.17 -7.08
N GLU A 69 9.06 -12.37 -6.10
CA GLU A 69 7.68 -12.16 -5.71
C GLU A 69 7.10 -10.98 -6.48
N ASN A 70 5.96 -11.18 -7.12
CA ASN A 70 5.22 -10.12 -7.79
C ASN A 70 4.19 -9.54 -6.82
N ARG A 71 4.37 -8.29 -6.43
CA ARG A 71 3.45 -7.58 -5.55
C ARG A 71 2.54 -6.69 -6.38
N MET A 72 1.23 -6.90 -6.28
CA MET A 72 0.26 -6.03 -6.95
C MET A 72 0.33 -4.61 -6.40
N MET A 73 -0.03 -3.64 -7.24
CA MET A 73 -0.14 -2.23 -6.87
C MET A 73 -1.55 -1.73 -7.16
N LEU A 74 -1.92 -0.60 -6.56
CA LEU A 74 -3.16 0.11 -6.84
C LEU A 74 -2.87 1.37 -7.63
N ASP A 75 -3.73 1.69 -8.59
CA ASP A 75 -3.79 3.01 -9.21
C ASP A 75 -4.88 3.84 -8.52
N CYS A 76 -4.55 5.10 -8.29
CA CYS A 76 -5.42 6.13 -7.77
C CYS A 76 -5.56 7.23 -8.82
N GLU A 77 -6.77 7.46 -9.29
CA GLU A 77 -7.10 8.64 -10.09
C GLU A 77 -7.83 9.65 -9.20
N PHE A 78 -7.23 10.81 -8.98
CA PHE A 78 -7.81 11.92 -8.26
C PHE A 78 -8.42 12.90 -9.24
N VAL A 79 -9.75 13.00 -9.24
CA VAL A 79 -10.52 13.79 -10.21
C VAL A 79 -11.02 15.06 -9.54
N GLN A 80 -10.64 16.22 -10.11
CA GLN A 80 -10.99 17.56 -9.65
C GLN A 80 -11.56 18.38 -10.83
N GLY A 81 -12.90 18.36 -10.97
CA GLY A 81 -13.56 18.95 -12.16
C GLY A 81 -13.08 18.29 -13.45
N ASP A 82 -12.49 19.09 -14.36
CA ASP A 82 -11.97 18.60 -15.65
C ASP A 82 -10.51 18.11 -15.59
N LYS A 83 -9.90 18.09 -14.40
CA LYS A 83 -8.51 17.66 -14.19
C LYS A 83 -8.47 16.33 -13.48
N SER A 84 -7.50 15.49 -13.81
CA SER A 84 -7.18 14.29 -13.03
C SER A 84 -5.68 14.17 -12.80
N GLU A 85 -5.32 13.67 -11.63
CA GLU A 85 -3.96 13.30 -11.26
C GLU A 85 -3.92 11.81 -10.98
N HIS A 86 -2.80 11.17 -11.32
CA HIS A 86 -2.64 9.72 -11.19
C HIS A 86 -1.49 9.38 -10.27
N PHE A 87 -1.74 8.46 -9.35
CA PHE A 87 -0.77 7.94 -8.40
C PHE A 87 -0.81 6.42 -8.42
N THR A 88 0.29 5.81 -8.01
CA THR A 88 0.37 4.34 -7.85
C THR A 88 0.82 4.02 -6.43
N ALA A 89 0.15 3.10 -5.74
CA ALA A 89 0.44 2.69 -4.38
C ALA A 89 0.85 1.21 -4.31
N LEU A 90 1.88 0.91 -3.55
CA LEU A 90 2.24 -0.45 -3.16
C LEU A 90 1.45 -0.89 -1.91
N ASN A 91 1.30 0.00 -0.92
CA ASN A 91 0.57 -0.29 0.31
C ASN A 91 -0.88 0.18 0.25
N ASP A 92 -1.09 1.50 0.24
CA ASP A 92 -2.44 2.03 0.45
C ASP A 92 -2.68 3.43 -0.13
N ILE A 93 -3.94 3.68 -0.39
CA ILE A 93 -4.54 4.96 -0.75
C ILE A 93 -5.50 5.32 0.38
N VAL A 94 -5.27 6.44 1.05
CA VAL A 94 -6.03 6.87 2.22
C VAL A 94 -6.72 8.19 1.95
N ILE A 95 -8.02 8.22 2.21
CA ILE A 95 -8.82 9.46 2.24
C ILE A 95 -9.20 9.69 3.70
N SER A 96 -8.74 10.76 4.30
CA SER A 96 -9.00 11.04 5.72
C SER A 96 -9.32 12.50 5.97
N ALA A 97 -10.18 12.74 6.96
CA ALA A 97 -10.45 14.08 7.45
C ALA A 97 -9.29 14.60 8.31
N GLN A 98 -8.97 15.88 8.14
CA GLN A 98 -8.08 16.53 9.08
C GLN A 98 -8.74 16.62 10.47
N TYR A 99 -7.93 16.47 11.52
CA TYR A 99 -8.36 16.61 12.92
C TYR A 99 -9.43 15.62 13.39
N ALA A 100 -9.39 14.36 12.90
CA ALA A 100 -10.30 13.28 13.31
C ALA A 100 -11.78 13.71 13.30
N ARG A 101 -12.27 14.19 12.16
CA ARG A 101 -13.64 14.62 11.97
C ARG A 101 -14.38 13.67 11.03
N LEU A 102 -15.59 13.28 11.44
CA LEU A 102 -16.43 12.37 10.67
C LEU A 102 -16.88 13.00 9.35
N SER A 103 -16.72 12.25 8.29
CA SER A 103 -17.22 12.53 6.95
C SER A 103 -18.09 11.39 6.44
N ASP A 104 -19.05 11.68 5.56
CA ASP A 104 -19.85 10.66 4.91
C ASP A 104 -19.18 10.28 3.58
N PHE A 105 -18.79 9.04 3.44
CA PHE A 105 -18.20 8.47 2.24
C PHE A 105 -19.18 7.56 1.53
N TYR A 106 -19.26 7.66 0.22
CA TYR A 106 -20.07 6.82 -0.66
C TYR A 106 -19.13 6.11 -1.63
N VAL A 107 -19.22 4.79 -1.65
CA VAL A 107 -18.36 3.95 -2.50
C VAL A 107 -19.22 3.20 -3.48
N THR A 108 -18.87 3.31 -4.75
CA THR A 108 -19.46 2.48 -5.82
C THR A 108 -18.41 1.55 -6.42
N ALA A 109 -18.84 0.39 -6.89
CA ALA A 109 -18.01 -0.56 -7.63
C ALA A 109 -18.60 -0.75 -9.03
N ASN A 110 -17.89 -0.32 -10.07
CA ASN A 110 -18.37 -0.31 -11.45
C ASN A 110 -19.77 0.36 -11.57
N GLY A 111 -20.00 1.46 -10.83
CA GLY A 111 -21.25 2.23 -10.85
C GLY A 111 -22.37 1.71 -9.92
N ALA A 112 -22.21 0.54 -9.30
CA ALA A 112 -23.16 0.05 -8.30
C ALA A 112 -22.72 0.49 -6.89
N GLU A 113 -23.66 1.05 -6.10
CA GLU A 113 -23.38 1.41 -4.71
C GLU A 113 -23.07 0.15 -3.89
N VAL A 114 -21.95 0.16 -3.17
CA VAL A 114 -21.48 -0.98 -2.36
C VAL A 114 -21.32 -0.61 -0.89
N SER A 115 -21.12 0.68 -0.58
CA SER A 115 -20.95 1.13 0.80
C SER A 115 -21.28 2.60 0.94
N SER A 116 -21.96 2.91 2.06
CA SER A 116 -22.12 4.28 2.58
C SER A 116 -21.68 4.25 4.03
N VAL A 117 -20.62 4.99 4.37
CA VAL A 117 -20.03 4.94 5.71
C VAL A 117 -19.67 6.33 6.21
N ARG A 118 -20.02 6.59 7.46
CA ARG A 118 -19.56 7.77 8.22
C ARG A 118 -18.35 7.36 9.05
N ALA A 119 -17.19 7.97 8.76
CA ALA A 119 -15.92 7.61 9.36
C ALA A 119 -14.94 8.80 9.37
N ASP A 120 -13.82 8.67 10.06
CA ASP A 120 -12.70 9.61 9.98
C ASP A 120 -11.96 9.49 8.64
N GLY A 121 -12.06 8.35 7.98
CA GLY A 121 -11.46 8.10 6.68
C GLY A 121 -11.76 6.73 6.10
N LEU A 122 -11.25 6.50 4.90
CA LEU A 122 -11.23 5.21 4.21
C LEU A 122 -9.80 4.88 3.77
N ILE A 123 -9.43 3.63 3.93
CA ILE A 123 -8.17 3.06 3.44
C ILE A 123 -8.51 2.05 2.35
N PHE A 124 -7.87 2.18 1.19
CA PHE A 124 -7.85 1.16 0.15
C PHE A 124 -6.45 0.59 0.09
N SER A 125 -6.27 -0.69 0.40
CA SER A 125 -4.95 -1.28 0.44
C SER A 125 -4.82 -2.49 -0.46
N THR A 126 -3.60 -2.76 -0.88
CA THR A 126 -3.17 -4.02 -1.47
C THR A 126 -3.07 -5.09 -0.38
N PRO A 127 -2.92 -6.37 -0.73
CA PRO A 127 -2.54 -7.40 0.24
C PRO A 127 -1.20 -7.09 0.94
N THR A 128 -0.21 -6.53 0.25
CA THR A 128 1.05 -6.06 0.86
C THR A 128 0.77 -4.99 1.93
N GLY A 129 -0.06 -4.00 1.61
CA GLY A 129 -0.45 -2.91 2.51
C GLY A 129 -1.40 -3.34 3.65
N SER A 130 -1.97 -4.55 3.59
CA SER A 130 -2.83 -5.06 4.66
C SER A 130 -2.15 -5.13 6.02
N THR A 131 -0.82 -5.22 6.04
CA THR A 131 0.01 -5.22 7.26
C THR A 131 0.49 -3.83 7.69
N ALA A 132 0.12 -2.78 6.94
CA ALA A 132 0.44 -1.37 7.20
C ALA A 132 -0.71 -0.65 7.94
N TYR A 133 -1.17 0.48 7.43
CA TYR A 133 -2.19 1.28 8.10
C TYR A 133 -3.56 0.57 8.16
N ALA A 134 -3.90 -0.25 7.15
CA ALA A 134 -5.11 -1.05 7.16
C ALA A 134 -5.20 -1.98 8.38
N LEU A 135 -4.08 -2.61 8.79
CA LEU A 135 -4.02 -3.44 10.01
C LEU A 135 -4.35 -2.63 11.26
N SER A 136 -3.77 -1.44 11.40
CA SER A 136 -4.02 -0.55 12.55
C SER A 136 -5.47 -0.08 12.61
N ALA A 137 -6.15 0.01 11.47
CA ALA A 137 -7.56 0.35 11.36
C ALA A 137 -8.50 -0.86 11.56
N GLY A 138 -7.97 -2.04 11.87
CA GLY A 138 -8.75 -3.27 12.12
C GLY A 138 -9.04 -4.10 10.86
N GLY A 139 -8.29 -3.87 9.79
CA GLY A 139 -8.31 -4.71 8.60
C GLY A 139 -7.70 -6.11 8.83
N PRO A 140 -8.06 -7.11 8.03
CA PRO A 140 -7.46 -8.44 8.09
C PRO A 140 -6.03 -8.43 7.54
N ILE A 141 -5.21 -9.38 8.01
CA ILE A 141 -3.94 -9.70 7.39
C ILE A 141 -4.23 -10.52 6.13
N LEU A 142 -3.68 -10.08 5.01
CA LEU A 142 -3.82 -10.76 3.72
C LEU A 142 -2.47 -11.28 3.27
N GLU A 143 -2.49 -12.48 2.69
CA GLU A 143 -1.30 -13.04 2.06
C GLU A 143 -0.93 -12.21 0.82
N PRO A 144 0.35 -11.84 0.63
CA PRO A 144 0.75 -10.93 -0.45
C PRO A 144 0.44 -11.41 -1.87
N ASP A 145 0.28 -12.72 -2.07
CA ASP A 145 -0.02 -13.33 -3.36
C ASP A 145 -1.50 -13.23 -3.75
N LEU A 146 -2.36 -12.78 -2.83
CA LEU A 146 -3.77 -12.57 -3.14
C LEU A 146 -3.93 -11.39 -4.11
N GLU A 147 -4.92 -11.49 -5.00
CA GLU A 147 -5.32 -10.42 -5.89
C GLU A 147 -6.67 -9.82 -5.45
N CYS A 148 -6.64 -8.85 -4.57
CA CYS A 148 -7.82 -8.15 -4.08
C CYS A 148 -7.51 -6.72 -3.65
N ILE A 149 -8.55 -5.88 -3.58
CA ILE A 149 -8.50 -4.54 -3.00
C ILE A 149 -9.21 -4.62 -1.65
N LEU A 150 -8.52 -4.29 -0.58
CA LEU A 150 -9.09 -4.21 0.77
C LEU A 150 -9.52 -2.77 1.06
N MET A 151 -10.80 -2.56 1.36
CA MET A 151 -11.31 -1.31 1.88
C MET A 151 -11.51 -1.42 3.38
N THR A 152 -10.87 -0.55 4.15
CA THR A 152 -10.97 -0.50 5.62
C THR A 152 -11.40 0.89 6.07
N PRO A 153 -12.57 1.03 6.71
CA PRO A 153 -12.99 2.29 7.33
C PRO A 153 -12.12 2.63 8.55
N VAL A 154 -11.77 3.91 8.71
CA VAL A 154 -11.02 4.41 9.86
C VAL A 154 -12.00 4.98 10.88
N CYS A 155 -12.04 4.44 12.09
CA CYS A 155 -12.90 4.88 13.19
C CYS A 155 -14.35 5.10 12.74
N PRO A 156 -15.03 4.11 12.12
CA PRO A 156 -16.38 4.28 11.62
C PRO A 156 -17.36 4.55 12.79
N HIS A 157 -18.33 5.45 12.57
CA HIS A 157 -19.36 5.76 13.57
C HIS A 157 -20.30 4.56 13.80
N SER A 158 -20.51 3.73 12.78
CA SER A 158 -21.36 2.54 12.86
C SER A 158 -20.61 1.34 13.42
N LEU A 159 -21.15 0.72 14.46
CA LEU A 159 -20.59 -0.49 15.07
C LEU A 159 -20.65 -1.74 14.16
N VAL A 160 -21.47 -1.71 13.11
CA VAL A 160 -21.59 -2.83 12.15
C VAL A 160 -20.72 -2.66 10.91
N SER A 161 -20.04 -1.52 10.76
CA SER A 161 -19.10 -1.32 9.64
C SER A 161 -17.93 -2.31 9.74
N ARG A 162 -17.59 -2.91 8.60
CA ARG A 162 -16.51 -3.91 8.52
C ARG A 162 -15.64 -3.63 7.30
N PRO A 163 -14.35 -4.00 7.35
CA PRO A 163 -13.53 -4.05 6.16
C PRO A 163 -14.15 -4.95 5.08
N MET A 164 -13.99 -4.57 3.83
CA MET A 164 -14.53 -5.27 2.66
C MET A 164 -13.43 -5.57 1.66
N LEU A 165 -13.49 -6.76 1.05
CA LEU A 165 -12.59 -7.16 -0.03
C LEU A 165 -13.32 -7.12 -1.37
N PHE A 166 -12.63 -6.58 -2.37
CA PHE A 166 -13.11 -6.52 -3.75
C PHE A 166 -12.15 -7.25 -4.66
N SER A 167 -12.70 -7.90 -5.69
CA SER A 167 -11.88 -8.46 -6.77
C SER A 167 -11.19 -7.33 -7.55
N THR A 168 -10.01 -7.61 -8.09
CA THR A 168 -9.19 -6.65 -8.85
C THR A 168 -9.80 -6.16 -10.16
N GLY A 169 -10.82 -6.83 -10.68
CA GLY A 169 -11.60 -6.37 -11.84
C GLY A 169 -12.58 -5.22 -11.53
N LYS A 170 -12.62 -4.71 -10.30
CA LYS A 170 -13.50 -3.60 -9.91
C LYS A 170 -12.76 -2.28 -9.95
N LYS A 171 -13.44 -1.24 -10.46
CA LYS A 171 -13.08 0.17 -10.22
C LYS A 171 -13.97 0.68 -9.09
N LEU A 172 -13.33 1.12 -8.02
CA LEU A 172 -14.00 1.66 -6.83
C LEU A 172 -13.96 3.19 -6.93
N GLU A 173 -15.11 3.82 -7.07
CA GLU A 173 -15.22 5.28 -7.05
C GLU A 173 -15.70 5.71 -5.66
N VAL A 174 -15.01 6.68 -5.09
CA VAL A 174 -15.31 7.29 -3.79
C VAL A 174 -15.71 8.72 -3.98
N THR A 175 -16.91 9.05 -3.50
CA THR A 175 -17.38 10.43 -3.33
C THR A 175 -17.65 10.68 -1.85
N HIS A 176 -17.78 11.95 -1.47
CA HIS A 176 -17.97 12.29 -0.06
C HIS A 176 -18.95 13.45 0.12
N LYS A 177 -19.57 13.48 1.29
CA LYS A 177 -20.28 14.67 1.79
C LYS A 177 -19.65 15.11 3.10
N THR A 178 -19.06 16.27 3.07
CA THR A 178 -18.32 16.83 4.20
C THR A 178 -18.86 18.22 4.50
N ARG A 179 -18.85 18.61 5.77
CA ARG A 179 -19.19 19.98 6.16
C ARG A 179 -18.11 20.93 5.66
N ASP A 180 -18.47 22.15 5.27
CA ASP A 180 -17.54 23.14 4.68
C ASP A 180 -16.30 23.46 5.55
N SER A 181 -16.38 23.16 6.85
CA SER A 181 -15.27 23.35 7.80
C SER A 181 -14.31 22.16 7.90
N ILE A 182 -14.51 21.10 7.12
CA ILE A 182 -13.70 19.88 7.17
C ILE A 182 -12.96 19.74 5.85
N SER A 183 -11.63 19.67 5.91
CA SER A 183 -10.80 19.34 4.75
C SER A 183 -10.51 17.85 4.75
N LEU A 184 -10.70 17.19 3.61
CA LEU A 184 -10.25 15.83 3.38
C LEU A 184 -8.91 15.85 2.68
N CYS A 185 -8.04 14.93 3.08
CA CYS A 185 -6.73 14.75 2.48
C CYS A 185 -6.66 13.38 1.81
N LEU A 186 -6.02 13.35 0.64
CA LEU A 186 -5.56 12.15 -0.02
C LEU A 186 -4.11 11.90 0.36
N SER A 187 -3.79 10.70 0.81
CA SER A 187 -2.41 10.24 0.88
C SER A 187 -2.25 8.91 0.16
N VAL A 188 -1.09 8.73 -0.46
CA VAL A 188 -0.72 7.53 -1.21
C VAL A 188 0.61 7.05 -0.65
N ASP A 189 0.63 5.82 -0.15
CA ASP A 189 1.80 5.23 0.52
C ASP A 189 2.39 6.15 1.60
N GLY A 190 1.51 6.76 2.41
CA GLY A 190 1.87 7.65 3.51
C GLY A 190 2.34 9.05 3.11
N ARG A 191 2.36 9.37 1.79
CA ARG A 191 2.71 10.72 1.29
C ARG A 191 1.44 11.50 0.98
N MET A 192 1.36 12.74 1.47
CA MET A 192 0.26 13.63 1.12
C MET A 192 0.27 13.91 -0.39
N SER A 193 -0.83 13.59 -1.06
CA SER A 193 -0.97 13.67 -2.52
C SER A 193 -2.00 14.70 -2.95
N GLY A 194 -2.88 15.17 -2.06
CA GLY A 194 -3.86 16.19 -2.38
C GLY A 194 -4.84 16.49 -1.26
N SER A 195 -5.65 17.53 -1.49
CA SER A 195 -6.80 17.89 -0.63
C SER A 195 -8.07 17.85 -1.46
N LEU A 196 -9.12 17.19 -0.96
CA LEU A 196 -10.37 17.01 -1.68
C LEU A 196 -11.32 18.17 -1.42
N GLY A 197 -11.81 18.76 -2.51
CA GLY A 197 -12.96 19.67 -2.52
C GLY A 197 -14.29 18.91 -2.54
N ARG A 198 -15.41 19.65 -2.49
CA ARG A 198 -16.75 19.08 -2.32
C ARG A 198 -17.16 18.08 -3.40
N ASP A 199 -16.80 18.36 -4.65
CA ASP A 199 -17.23 17.58 -5.83
C ASP A 199 -16.11 16.69 -6.38
N ASP A 200 -14.99 16.64 -5.67
CA ASP A 200 -13.86 15.81 -6.04
C ASP A 200 -14.17 14.34 -5.77
N LYS A 201 -13.55 13.47 -6.55
CA LYS A 201 -13.69 12.03 -6.38
C LYS A 201 -12.38 11.30 -6.56
N ILE A 202 -12.29 10.15 -5.95
CA ILE A 202 -11.15 9.24 -6.05
C ILE A 202 -11.62 7.96 -6.72
N ILE A 203 -10.86 7.50 -7.71
CA ILE A 203 -11.09 6.20 -8.35
C ILE A 203 -9.89 5.31 -8.03
N VAL A 204 -10.17 4.15 -7.43
CA VAL A 204 -9.17 3.14 -7.08
C VAL A 204 -9.37 1.90 -7.92
N SER A 205 -8.29 1.40 -8.51
CA SER A 205 -8.29 0.16 -9.29
C SER A 205 -6.95 -0.57 -9.13
N LYS A 206 -6.89 -1.84 -9.57
CA LYS A 206 -5.62 -2.55 -9.71
C LYS A 206 -4.76 -1.82 -10.75
N SER A 207 -3.49 -1.64 -10.45
CA SER A 207 -2.51 -1.13 -11.41
C SER A 207 -2.05 -2.23 -12.36
N ASP A 208 -1.70 -1.84 -13.59
CA ASP A 208 -0.97 -2.71 -14.52
C ASP A 208 0.51 -2.88 -14.13
N LYS A 209 1.01 -2.02 -13.22
CA LYS A 209 2.35 -2.13 -12.68
C LYS A 209 2.41 -3.17 -11.57
N LEU A 210 3.54 -3.86 -11.49
CA LEU A 210 3.85 -4.81 -10.43
C LEU A 210 5.21 -4.44 -9.84
N LEU A 211 5.35 -4.53 -8.52
CA LEU A 211 6.66 -4.54 -7.91
C LEU A 211 7.22 -5.97 -7.94
N ARG A 212 8.43 -6.12 -8.49
CA ARG A 212 9.17 -7.37 -8.56
C ARG A 212 10.20 -7.42 -7.43
N LEU A 213 9.81 -8.02 -6.30
CA LEU A 213 10.62 -8.08 -5.08
C LEU A 213 11.44 -9.38 -5.05
N ILE A 214 12.74 -9.27 -4.84
CA ILE A 214 13.62 -10.45 -4.70
C ILE A 214 13.47 -11.03 -3.29
N ASP A 215 13.18 -12.33 -3.21
CA ASP A 215 13.41 -13.13 -2.02
C ASP A 215 14.66 -14.00 -2.22
N ILE A 216 15.67 -13.75 -1.38
CA ILE A 216 16.96 -14.41 -1.41
C ILE A 216 17.17 -15.37 -0.24
N THR A 217 16.38 -15.25 0.83
CA THR A 217 16.50 -16.04 2.05
C THR A 217 15.47 -17.17 2.14
N GLY A 218 14.37 -17.07 1.40
CA GLY A 218 13.21 -17.97 1.55
C GLY A 218 12.43 -17.69 2.84
N ASN A 219 12.62 -16.50 3.43
CA ASN A 219 11.86 -16.07 4.60
C ASN A 219 10.42 -15.79 4.19
N SER A 220 9.52 -16.68 4.56
CA SER A 220 8.12 -16.56 4.20
C SER A 220 7.46 -15.40 4.95
N PHE A 221 6.46 -14.80 4.31
CA PHE A 221 5.53 -13.84 4.91
C PHE A 221 5.02 -14.29 6.29
N TYR A 222 4.72 -15.58 6.45
CA TYR A 222 4.25 -16.15 7.70
C TYR A 222 5.28 -16.06 8.83
N ASN A 223 6.58 -16.18 8.52
CA ASN A 223 7.63 -15.98 9.52
C ASN A 223 7.63 -14.53 10.02
N ALA A 224 7.48 -13.55 9.12
CA ALA A 224 7.37 -12.14 9.51
C ALA A 224 6.12 -11.89 10.36
N VAL A 225 4.96 -12.43 9.99
CA VAL A 225 3.70 -12.34 10.77
C VAL A 225 3.89 -12.93 12.15
N ASN A 226 4.44 -14.14 12.26
CA ASN A 226 4.65 -14.82 13.54
C ASN A 226 5.60 -14.04 14.46
N ARG A 227 6.73 -13.55 13.92
CA ARG A 227 7.75 -12.81 14.70
C ARG A 227 7.24 -11.44 15.15
N LYS A 228 6.48 -10.73 14.32
CA LYS A 228 6.04 -9.36 14.62
C LYS A 228 4.73 -9.25 15.37
N LEU A 229 3.75 -10.10 15.06
CA LEU A 229 2.38 -9.92 15.53
C LEU A 229 1.98 -10.96 16.57
N ILE A 230 2.41 -12.22 16.41
CA ILE A 230 1.99 -13.31 17.29
C ILE A 230 2.96 -13.47 18.47
N ASN A 231 4.26 -13.36 18.23
CA ASN A 231 5.30 -13.56 19.24
C ASN A 231 6.25 -12.34 19.37
N PRO A 232 5.75 -11.13 19.59
CA PRO A 232 6.59 -9.93 19.64
C PRO A 232 7.59 -9.92 20.83
N ILE A 233 7.38 -10.79 21.85
CA ILE A 233 8.16 -10.81 23.11
C ILE A 233 9.44 -11.67 22.99
N LYS A 234 9.60 -12.51 21.96
CA LYS A 234 10.79 -13.36 21.79
C LYS A 234 11.96 -12.66 21.09
N GLY A 235 11.84 -11.39 20.74
CA GLY A 235 12.84 -10.59 20.00
C GLY A 235 13.32 -9.34 20.71
N MET A 236 13.18 -9.27 22.06
CA MET A 236 13.87 -8.25 22.89
C MET A 236 15.06 -8.86 23.58
#